data_a0eed23a603c5cb33dc6522f6786e492
#
_entry.id   a0eed23a603c5cb33dc6522f6786e492
#
_cell.length_a   1.000
_cell.length_b   1.000
_cell.length_c   1.000
_cell.angle_alpha   90.00
_cell.angle_beta   90.00
_cell.angle_gamma   90.00
#
_symmetry.space_group_name_H-M   'P 1'
#
loop_
_entity.id
_entity.type
_entity.pdbx_description
1 polymer ?
#
loop_
_entity_poly.entity_id
_entity_poly.type
_entity_poly.pdbx_seq_one_letter_code
_entity_poly.pdbx_strand_id
1 'polypeptide(L)'
;MSNYEIVVGLEVHSELNTKTKMFCDSKNDPNERHPNINICPICMGHPGTLPVINAEAVKKVMKIGLAMHGEISEFSQFDRKQYFYPDLPKGYQISQYKHPIIQGGYLDVPGMNRQVRLTRIHLEEDAGRLVHEKTGTLVDYNRAGVPLMELVTEPDVRTAEEARAFAEELQKLLRYTGVSNADMEKGEMRIEANVSLHMPDEPYGTKVEVKNINSFKAVEKAIRYETERQAKILDDGGKVAHETRGWDDEKEITVSQRKKEEANDYRYFPEPDLPPLKFTYQMIEEVLQSLPELPAAKRERFEKEYALFGMSVENIVSDARTASFFEQSLSELMAAIPDASREEKNKGSQLLMNYLTSDLANLLNEASASIDDIRISPKNFAELISLLISGHITSAVAKEVLREMFQTGGAASSIVKEKNLEISSDIGEIERVVEKVIASFEKPVADYKAGKIPALQFLIGQAMKELRGRSNPDTLKELFIRKLA
;
A
#
# COMPACT_ATOMS: atom_id res chain seq x y z
N MET A 1 -7.76 -12.04 -31.30
CA MET A 1 -6.83 -11.34 -30.38
C MET A 1 -5.54 -11.22 -31.14
N SER A 2 -4.97 -10.02 -31.21
CA SER A 2 -3.71 -9.76 -31.90
C SER A 2 -2.60 -10.62 -31.30
N ASN A 3 -1.71 -11.15 -32.13
CA ASN A 3 -0.56 -11.97 -31.72
C ASN A 3 0.60 -11.14 -31.17
N TYR A 4 0.35 -9.89 -30.73
CA TYR A 4 1.40 -9.01 -30.23
C TYR A 4 1.77 -9.33 -28.76
N GLU A 5 3.05 -9.27 -28.49
CA GLU A 5 3.58 -9.25 -27.13
C GLU A 5 3.68 -7.80 -26.64
N ILE A 6 3.24 -7.59 -25.39
CA ILE A 6 3.28 -6.29 -24.71
C ILE A 6 4.60 -6.16 -23.99
N VAL A 7 5.25 -5.00 -24.13
CA VAL A 7 6.47 -4.64 -23.43
C VAL A 7 6.30 -3.29 -22.76
N VAL A 8 6.43 -3.27 -21.44
CA VAL A 8 6.29 -2.04 -20.65
C VAL A 8 7.51 -1.85 -19.75
N GLY A 9 8.14 -0.69 -19.88
CA GLY A 9 9.08 -0.16 -18.89
C GLY A 9 8.39 0.95 -18.09
N LEU A 10 8.70 1.03 -16.81
CA LEU A 10 8.13 2.04 -15.91
C LEU A 10 9.20 3.02 -15.45
N GLU A 11 8.82 4.29 -15.35
CA GLU A 11 9.59 5.34 -14.72
C GLU A 11 8.76 5.87 -13.55
N VAL A 12 9.33 5.84 -12.35
CA VAL A 12 8.63 6.20 -11.12
C VAL A 12 9.38 7.31 -10.41
N HIS A 13 8.70 8.43 -10.21
CA HIS A 13 9.18 9.53 -9.39
C HIS A 13 8.53 9.45 -8.01
N SER A 14 9.32 9.60 -6.95
CA SER A 14 8.79 9.66 -5.59
C SER A 14 9.49 10.74 -4.76
N GLU A 15 8.70 11.67 -4.20
CA GLU A 15 9.19 12.65 -3.25
C GLU A 15 9.66 11.95 -1.97
N LEU A 16 10.83 12.35 -1.45
CA LEU A 16 11.38 11.79 -0.23
C LEU A 16 10.92 12.61 0.99
N ASN A 17 10.49 11.94 2.04
CA ASN A 17 9.98 12.59 3.26
C ASN A 17 11.11 13.07 4.20
N THR A 18 12.02 13.88 3.68
CA THR A 18 13.07 14.55 4.46
C THR A 18 12.52 15.79 5.17
N LYS A 19 13.23 16.29 6.18
CA LYS A 19 12.84 17.52 6.88
C LYS A 19 13.05 18.77 6.06
N THR A 20 14.08 18.77 5.23
CA THR A 20 14.49 19.92 4.40
C THR A 20 14.59 19.53 2.94
N LYS A 21 14.62 20.52 2.06
CA LYS A 21 14.78 20.33 0.62
C LYS A 21 16.12 19.71 0.24
N MET A 22 16.26 19.35 -1.04
CA MET A 22 17.41 18.59 -1.54
C MET A 22 18.74 19.35 -1.40
N PHE A 23 18.74 20.65 -1.63
CA PHE A 23 19.96 21.46 -1.69
C PHE A 23 19.96 22.69 -0.79
N CYS A 24 18.99 22.82 0.14
CA CYS A 24 18.90 23.95 1.07
C CYS A 24 18.10 23.57 2.34
N ASP A 25 18.11 24.47 3.33
CA ASP A 25 17.43 24.30 4.62
C ASP A 25 15.93 24.65 4.61
N SER A 26 15.36 25.03 3.46
CA SER A 26 13.92 25.26 3.38
C SER A 26 13.16 24.00 3.76
N LYS A 27 12.05 24.20 4.50
CA LYS A 27 11.23 23.08 4.97
C LYS A 27 10.67 22.29 3.79
N ASN A 28 10.77 20.98 3.87
CA ASN A 28 10.06 20.07 2.98
C ASN A 28 8.68 19.76 3.62
N ASP A 29 7.63 20.46 3.15
CA ASP A 29 6.27 20.33 3.66
C ASP A 29 5.28 20.24 2.50
N PRO A 30 4.90 19.02 2.10
CA PRO A 30 3.98 18.81 0.98
C PRO A 30 2.55 19.29 1.29
N ASN A 31 2.21 19.55 2.56
CA ASN A 31 0.88 19.96 3.01
C ASN A 31 0.74 21.48 3.18
N GLU A 32 1.81 22.28 2.95
CA GLU A 32 1.74 23.73 3.05
C GLU A 32 0.75 24.30 2.00
N ARG A 33 -0.24 25.05 2.49
CA ARG A 33 -1.32 25.58 1.66
C ARG A 33 -1.06 27.00 1.15
N HIS A 34 -0.17 27.74 1.81
CA HIS A 34 0.17 29.08 1.40
C HIS A 34 1.31 29.04 0.39
N PRO A 35 1.13 29.54 -0.83
CA PRO A 35 2.15 29.46 -1.86
C PRO A 35 3.40 30.26 -1.48
N ASN A 36 4.55 29.76 -1.89
CA ASN A 36 5.84 30.42 -1.76
C ASN A 36 6.28 30.78 -0.32
N ILE A 37 5.89 29.96 0.68
CA ILE A 37 6.32 30.14 2.07
C ILE A 37 7.61 29.36 2.35
N ASN A 38 7.73 28.14 1.84
CA ASN A 38 8.88 27.27 2.05
C ASN A 38 9.94 27.49 0.95
N ILE A 39 10.43 28.70 0.82
CA ILE A 39 11.41 29.10 -0.20
C ILE A 39 12.59 29.85 0.43
N CYS A 40 13.75 29.81 -0.23
CA CYS A 40 14.93 30.59 0.14
C CYS A 40 15.71 30.97 -1.13
N PRO A 41 16.70 31.86 -1.03
CA PRO A 41 17.49 32.26 -2.19
C PRO A 41 18.14 31.10 -2.97
N ILE A 42 18.49 29.99 -2.30
CA ILE A 42 19.11 28.82 -2.96
C ILE A 42 18.08 28.12 -3.86
N CYS A 43 16.93 27.66 -3.33
CA CYS A 43 15.92 26.96 -4.14
C CYS A 43 15.25 27.89 -5.18
N MET A 44 15.33 29.23 -4.99
CA MET A 44 14.91 30.24 -5.96
C MET A 44 15.97 30.56 -7.01
N GLY A 45 17.18 29.98 -6.92
CA GLY A 45 18.25 30.18 -7.89
C GLY A 45 18.79 31.61 -7.93
N HIS A 46 18.83 32.33 -6.78
CA HIS A 46 19.39 33.67 -6.76
C HIS A 46 20.87 33.68 -7.05
N PRO A 47 21.39 34.69 -7.78
CA PRO A 47 22.82 34.76 -8.07
C PRO A 47 23.68 34.77 -6.79
N GLY A 48 24.78 34.01 -6.80
CA GLY A 48 25.73 33.92 -5.70
C GLY A 48 25.37 32.95 -4.58
N THR A 49 24.27 32.19 -4.72
CA THR A 49 23.92 31.12 -3.78
C THR A 49 24.48 29.77 -4.25
N LEU A 50 24.86 28.92 -3.28
CA LEU A 50 25.42 27.59 -3.56
C LEU A 50 24.53 26.50 -2.95
N PRO A 51 24.26 25.39 -3.71
CA PRO A 51 23.53 24.24 -3.22
C PRO A 51 24.36 23.44 -2.19
N VAL A 52 23.69 22.76 -1.25
CA VAL A 52 24.29 21.85 -0.29
C VAL A 52 23.49 20.56 -0.26
N ILE A 53 24.13 19.42 -0.49
CA ILE A 53 23.48 18.10 -0.60
C ILE A 53 22.82 17.70 0.73
N ASN A 54 21.55 17.30 0.67
CA ASN A 54 20.84 16.72 1.81
C ASN A 54 21.29 15.26 2.01
N ALA A 55 22.07 14.99 3.06
CA ALA A 55 22.58 13.67 3.39
C ALA A 55 21.47 12.65 3.74
N GLU A 56 20.32 13.12 4.28
CA GLU A 56 19.18 12.25 4.56
C GLU A 56 18.56 11.73 3.26
N ALA A 57 18.42 12.57 2.23
CA ALA A 57 17.92 12.16 0.93
C ALA A 57 18.83 11.09 0.28
N VAL A 58 20.16 11.29 0.35
CA VAL A 58 21.13 10.30 -0.13
C VAL A 58 20.95 8.96 0.59
N LYS A 59 20.88 8.96 1.93
CA LYS A 59 20.67 7.74 2.74
C LYS A 59 19.36 7.04 2.39
N LYS A 60 18.28 7.80 2.13
CA LYS A 60 16.99 7.25 1.74
C LYS A 60 17.05 6.53 0.38
N VAL A 61 17.73 7.09 -0.61
CA VAL A 61 17.93 6.40 -1.89
C VAL A 61 18.82 5.17 -1.75
N MET A 62 19.89 5.23 -0.96
CA MET A 62 20.67 4.03 -0.64
C MET A 62 19.79 2.94 0.01
N LYS A 63 18.92 3.34 0.92
CA LYS A 63 18.04 2.42 1.67
C LYS A 63 17.05 1.69 0.74
N ILE A 64 16.37 2.41 -0.14
CA ILE A 64 15.45 1.78 -1.10
C ILE A 64 16.20 0.96 -2.14
N GLY A 65 17.38 1.42 -2.60
CA GLY A 65 18.22 0.65 -3.51
C GLY A 65 18.64 -0.70 -2.93
N LEU A 66 19.12 -0.73 -1.69
CA LEU A 66 19.47 -1.98 -0.99
C LEU A 66 18.24 -2.88 -0.77
N ALA A 67 17.08 -2.29 -0.45
CA ALA A 67 15.83 -3.04 -0.30
C ALA A 67 15.35 -3.68 -1.61
N MET A 68 15.80 -3.16 -2.75
CA MET A 68 15.52 -3.66 -4.10
C MET A 68 16.72 -4.39 -4.72
N HIS A 69 17.66 -4.86 -3.91
CA HIS A 69 18.83 -5.61 -4.35
C HIS A 69 19.73 -4.86 -5.36
N GLY A 70 19.65 -3.53 -5.37
CA GLY A 70 20.47 -2.68 -6.22
C GLY A 70 21.89 -2.52 -5.68
N GLU A 71 22.84 -2.28 -6.58
CA GLU A 71 24.22 -2.01 -6.25
C GLU A 71 24.43 -0.51 -6.02
N ILE A 72 25.03 -0.14 -4.89
CA ILE A 72 25.42 1.25 -4.62
C ILE A 72 26.71 1.53 -5.37
N SER A 73 26.69 2.54 -6.26
CA SER A 73 27.87 2.97 -7.01
C SER A 73 28.96 3.48 -6.04
N GLU A 74 30.22 3.10 -6.25
CA GLU A 74 31.33 3.62 -5.43
C GLU A 74 31.51 5.14 -5.56
N PHE A 75 31.10 5.67 -6.72
CA PHE A 75 31.17 7.08 -7.09
C PHE A 75 29.85 7.51 -7.71
N SER A 76 29.32 8.64 -7.24
CA SER A 76 28.13 9.27 -7.82
C SER A 76 28.31 10.78 -7.92
N GLN A 77 27.67 11.39 -8.91
CA GLN A 77 27.82 12.80 -9.21
C GLN A 77 26.50 13.38 -9.69
N PHE A 78 26.23 14.61 -9.26
CA PHE A 78 25.11 15.38 -9.79
C PHE A 78 25.49 16.09 -11.09
N ASP A 79 24.51 16.15 -11.99
CA ASP A 79 24.57 16.82 -13.28
C ASP A 79 23.50 17.93 -13.34
N ARG A 80 23.73 18.95 -14.20
CA ARG A 80 22.70 19.90 -14.59
C ARG A 80 21.96 19.38 -15.82
N LYS A 81 20.63 19.22 -15.69
CA LYS A 81 19.70 18.93 -16.78
C LYS A 81 19.09 20.25 -17.26
N GLN A 82 19.55 20.73 -18.41
CA GLN A 82 19.19 22.06 -18.93
C GLN A 82 17.83 22.02 -19.62
N TYR A 83 16.85 22.72 -19.04
CA TYR A 83 15.61 23.06 -19.72
C TYR A 83 14.93 24.27 -19.06
N PHE A 84 14.30 25.10 -19.89
CA PHE A 84 13.70 26.35 -19.42
C PHE A 84 12.21 26.18 -19.26
N TYR A 85 11.76 26.21 -18.01
CA TYR A 85 10.34 26.14 -17.68
C TYR A 85 10.04 27.02 -16.45
N PRO A 86 8.84 27.63 -16.35
CA PRO A 86 8.53 28.56 -15.25
C PRO A 86 8.65 27.98 -13.85
N ASP A 87 8.47 26.69 -13.69
CA ASP A 87 8.56 25.96 -12.41
C ASP A 87 9.98 25.56 -12.03
N LEU A 88 10.96 25.84 -12.88
CA LEU A 88 12.39 25.69 -12.62
C LEU A 88 13.07 27.06 -12.46
N PRO A 89 13.15 27.61 -11.24
CA PRO A 89 13.62 29.00 -11.04
C PRO A 89 15.10 29.20 -11.46
N LYS A 90 15.90 28.15 -11.47
CA LYS A 90 17.30 28.17 -11.91
C LYS A 90 17.46 28.04 -13.43
N GLY A 91 16.43 27.62 -14.16
CA GLY A 91 16.51 27.31 -15.58
C GLY A 91 17.15 25.94 -15.88
N TYR A 92 17.47 25.17 -14.86
CA TYR A 92 17.95 23.79 -14.94
C TYR A 92 17.49 23.00 -13.70
N GLN A 93 17.47 21.69 -13.81
CA GLN A 93 17.26 20.76 -12.70
C GLN A 93 18.58 20.10 -12.33
N ILE A 94 18.89 20.04 -11.04
CA ILE A 94 20.02 19.22 -10.57
C ILE A 94 19.50 17.79 -10.42
N SER A 95 20.15 16.86 -11.13
CA SER A 95 19.76 15.45 -11.25
C SER A 95 21.02 14.59 -11.34
N GLN A 96 20.91 13.30 -11.62
CA GLN A 96 22.03 12.40 -11.85
C GLN A 96 21.82 11.65 -13.18
N TYR A 97 22.74 11.76 -14.10
CA TYR A 97 22.61 11.13 -15.41
C TYR A 97 23.62 9.99 -15.61
N LYS A 98 24.91 10.29 -15.56
CA LYS A 98 25.98 9.31 -15.82
C LYS A 98 26.32 8.45 -14.62
N HIS A 99 26.20 8.99 -13.43
CA HIS A 99 26.65 8.36 -12.19
C HIS A 99 25.54 8.35 -11.14
N PRO A 100 24.47 7.54 -11.36
CA PRO A 100 23.38 7.39 -10.39
C PRO A 100 23.91 6.74 -9.11
N ILE A 101 23.18 6.91 -8.00
CA ILE A 101 23.53 6.28 -6.72
C ILE A 101 23.36 4.76 -6.80
N ILE A 102 22.27 4.27 -7.44
CA ILE A 102 21.96 2.85 -7.53
C ILE A 102 21.96 2.41 -8.98
N GLN A 103 22.58 1.26 -9.23
CA GLN A 103 22.55 0.57 -10.53
C GLN A 103 21.98 -0.83 -10.36
N GLY A 104 21.17 -1.26 -11.34
CA GLY A 104 20.57 -2.59 -11.31
C GLY A 104 19.63 -2.81 -10.11
N GLY A 105 19.46 -4.06 -9.75
CA GLY A 105 18.49 -4.51 -8.75
C GLY A 105 17.20 -5.00 -9.36
N TYR A 106 16.25 -5.39 -8.51
CA TYR A 106 14.94 -5.90 -8.93
C TYR A 106 13.91 -5.78 -7.82
N LEU A 107 12.65 -5.90 -8.20
CA LEU A 107 11.53 -6.06 -7.28
C LEU A 107 10.79 -7.37 -7.59
N ASP A 108 10.63 -8.21 -6.56
CA ASP A 108 9.72 -9.35 -6.60
C ASP A 108 8.30 -8.85 -6.36
N VAL A 109 7.40 -9.12 -7.31
CA VAL A 109 6.00 -8.67 -7.25
C VAL A 109 5.11 -9.89 -7.02
N PRO A 110 4.27 -9.89 -5.98
CA PRO A 110 3.36 -10.99 -5.72
C PRO A 110 2.48 -11.33 -6.93
N GLY A 111 2.41 -12.62 -7.27
CA GLY A 111 1.62 -13.11 -8.41
C GLY A 111 2.33 -13.04 -9.76
N MET A 112 3.51 -12.44 -9.86
CA MET A 112 4.36 -12.50 -11.05
C MET A 112 5.35 -13.68 -10.96
N ASN A 113 5.58 -14.35 -12.10
CA ASN A 113 6.54 -15.46 -12.19
C ASN A 113 7.97 -14.98 -12.55
N ARG A 114 8.19 -13.68 -12.56
CA ARG A 114 9.47 -13.05 -12.89
C ARG A 114 9.68 -11.81 -12.04
N GLN A 115 10.94 -11.44 -11.87
CA GLN A 115 11.36 -10.19 -11.25
C GLN A 115 11.21 -9.05 -12.25
N VAL A 116 10.87 -7.86 -11.76
CA VAL A 116 10.99 -6.62 -12.52
C VAL A 116 12.33 -6.01 -12.18
N ARG A 117 13.25 -6.04 -13.13
CA ARG A 117 14.62 -5.52 -12.98
C ARG A 117 14.63 -4.01 -13.05
N LEU A 118 15.62 -3.41 -12.41
CA LEU A 118 15.88 -1.98 -12.43
C LEU A 118 17.05 -1.67 -13.33
N THR A 119 16.97 -0.56 -14.06
CA THR A 119 18.12 0.05 -14.71
C THR A 119 18.91 0.85 -13.69
N ARG A 120 18.23 1.73 -12.93
CA ARG A 120 18.84 2.60 -11.91
C ARG A 120 17.82 3.21 -10.96
N ILE A 121 18.33 3.74 -9.84
CA ILE A 121 17.63 4.72 -9.00
C ILE A 121 18.59 5.90 -8.79
N HIS A 122 18.10 7.12 -9.00
CA HIS A 122 18.91 8.33 -8.83
C HIS A 122 18.14 9.43 -8.10
N LEU A 123 18.88 10.42 -7.61
CA LEU A 123 18.38 11.61 -6.93
C LEU A 123 18.28 12.80 -7.87
N GLU A 124 17.26 13.58 -7.68
CA GLU A 124 17.06 14.88 -8.29
C GLU A 124 16.27 15.82 -7.38
N GLU A 125 16.05 17.03 -7.81
CA GLU A 125 15.12 17.98 -7.17
C GLU A 125 13.81 18.06 -7.94
N ASP A 126 12.68 18.19 -7.25
CA ASP A 126 11.39 18.42 -7.92
C ASP A 126 11.25 19.89 -8.39
N ALA A 127 10.40 20.09 -9.39
CA ALA A 127 10.02 21.41 -9.90
C ALA A 127 8.92 22.05 -9.06
N GLY A 128 8.68 23.35 -9.25
CA GLY A 128 7.55 24.04 -8.67
C GLY A 128 6.19 23.54 -9.17
N ARG A 129 5.12 24.14 -8.70
CA ARG A 129 3.75 23.85 -9.14
C ARG A 129 3.22 24.98 -10.00
N LEU A 130 2.63 24.63 -11.14
CA LEU A 130 1.94 25.55 -12.01
C LEU A 130 0.42 25.42 -11.85
N VAL A 131 -0.26 26.55 -11.70
CA VAL A 131 -1.73 26.62 -11.68
C VAL A 131 -2.16 27.51 -12.84
N HIS A 132 -2.77 26.88 -13.85
CA HIS A 132 -3.22 27.59 -15.04
C HIS A 132 -4.58 28.21 -14.81
N GLU A 133 -4.67 29.54 -14.99
CA GLU A 133 -5.90 30.30 -14.92
C GLU A 133 -6.22 30.94 -16.28
N LYS A 134 -7.42 31.47 -16.44
CA LYS A 134 -7.83 32.16 -17.71
C LYS A 134 -6.96 33.35 -18.07
N THR A 135 -6.39 34.02 -17.07
CA THR A 135 -5.64 35.26 -17.22
C THR A 135 -4.13 35.09 -17.13
N GLY A 136 -3.65 33.89 -16.84
CA GLY A 136 -2.22 33.61 -16.69
C GLY A 136 -1.94 32.32 -15.94
N THR A 137 -0.67 32.11 -15.61
CA THR A 137 -0.23 30.96 -14.83
C THR A 137 0.39 31.45 -13.53
N LEU A 138 -0.14 30.93 -12.41
CA LEU A 138 0.45 31.14 -11.09
C LEU A 138 1.52 30.09 -10.84
N VAL A 139 2.59 30.48 -10.16
CA VAL A 139 3.72 29.59 -9.83
C VAL A 139 3.89 29.52 -8.32
N ASP A 140 3.87 28.29 -7.80
CA ASP A 140 4.18 28.01 -6.41
C ASP A 140 5.48 27.20 -6.33
N TYR A 141 6.51 27.80 -5.73
CA TYR A 141 7.83 27.21 -5.56
C TYR A 141 8.01 26.44 -4.24
N ASN A 142 6.95 26.22 -3.45
CA ASN A 142 7.06 25.39 -2.24
C ASN A 142 7.62 24.01 -2.54
N ARG A 143 7.27 23.43 -3.69
CA ARG A 143 7.76 22.11 -4.13
C ARG A 143 9.13 22.19 -4.80
N ALA A 144 9.51 23.32 -5.41
CA ALA A 144 10.79 23.45 -6.09
C ALA A 144 11.95 23.15 -5.14
N GLY A 145 12.81 22.20 -5.51
CA GLY A 145 13.92 21.75 -4.69
C GLY A 145 13.57 20.64 -3.67
N VAL A 146 12.34 20.13 -3.63
CA VAL A 146 11.99 18.94 -2.83
C VAL A 146 12.82 17.75 -3.32
N PRO A 147 13.41 16.92 -2.42
CA PRO A 147 14.15 15.74 -2.82
C PRO A 147 13.25 14.76 -3.54
N LEU A 148 13.62 14.40 -4.76
CA LEU A 148 12.92 13.49 -5.63
C LEU A 148 13.83 12.34 -6.00
N MET A 149 13.37 11.11 -5.88
CA MET A 149 14.02 9.97 -6.49
C MET A 149 13.31 9.61 -7.79
N GLU A 150 14.09 9.24 -8.80
CA GLU A 150 13.62 8.62 -10.03
C GLU A 150 14.12 7.18 -10.08
N LEU A 151 13.20 6.25 -10.26
CA LEU A 151 13.44 4.83 -10.47
C LEU A 151 13.06 4.47 -11.90
N VAL A 152 13.97 3.82 -12.61
CA VAL A 152 13.73 3.35 -13.98
C VAL A 152 13.85 1.83 -14.00
N THR A 153 12.82 1.15 -14.52
CA THR A 153 12.84 -0.30 -14.70
C THR A 153 13.39 -0.71 -16.06
N GLU A 154 13.86 -1.95 -16.15
CA GLU A 154 13.94 -2.64 -17.43
C GLU A 154 12.52 -2.91 -17.97
N PRO A 155 12.37 -3.14 -19.29
CA PRO A 155 11.06 -3.38 -19.88
C PRO A 155 10.59 -4.83 -19.65
N ASP A 156 10.44 -5.23 -18.39
CA ASP A 156 10.09 -6.60 -17.98
C ASP A 156 8.60 -6.83 -17.78
N VAL A 157 7.80 -5.78 -17.66
CA VAL A 157 6.36 -5.86 -17.47
C VAL A 157 5.67 -6.24 -18.79
N ARG A 158 4.69 -7.17 -18.72
CA ARG A 158 4.01 -7.75 -19.89
C ARG A 158 2.50 -7.51 -19.91
N THR A 159 1.89 -7.09 -18.82
CA THR A 159 0.47 -6.77 -18.76
C THR A 159 0.20 -5.49 -17.98
N ALA A 160 -0.97 -4.92 -18.17
CA ALA A 160 -1.40 -3.73 -17.43
C ALA A 160 -1.57 -4.04 -15.92
N GLU A 161 -2.03 -5.25 -15.61
CA GLU A 161 -2.19 -5.74 -14.24
C GLU A 161 -0.83 -5.89 -13.53
N GLU A 162 0.18 -6.40 -14.22
CA GLU A 162 1.55 -6.48 -13.69
C GLU A 162 2.14 -5.09 -13.38
N ALA A 163 1.90 -4.11 -14.26
CA ALA A 163 2.35 -2.73 -14.02
C ALA A 163 1.71 -2.13 -12.77
N ARG A 164 0.42 -2.36 -12.58
CA ARG A 164 -0.30 -1.94 -11.38
C ARG A 164 0.26 -2.65 -10.13
N ALA A 165 0.44 -3.97 -10.17
CA ALA A 165 0.95 -4.74 -9.06
C ALA A 165 2.37 -4.30 -8.66
N PHE A 166 3.24 -4.01 -9.65
CA PHE A 166 4.57 -3.43 -9.41
C PHE A 166 4.47 -2.08 -8.68
N ALA A 167 3.60 -1.20 -9.13
CA ALA A 167 3.43 0.12 -8.53
C ALA A 167 2.92 0.05 -7.08
N GLU A 168 1.97 -0.84 -6.81
CA GLU A 168 1.43 -1.09 -5.47
C GLU A 168 2.50 -1.69 -4.54
N GLU A 169 3.31 -2.64 -5.02
CA GLU A 169 4.37 -3.25 -4.22
C GLU A 169 5.52 -2.26 -3.95
N LEU A 170 5.90 -1.44 -4.94
CA LEU A 170 6.88 -0.38 -4.76
C LEU A 170 6.42 0.65 -3.72
N GLN A 171 5.14 1.06 -3.75
CA GLN A 171 4.59 1.98 -2.74
C GLN A 171 4.71 1.39 -1.33
N LYS A 172 4.37 0.12 -1.15
CA LYS A 172 4.52 -0.58 0.14
C LYS A 172 5.98 -0.53 0.59
N LEU A 173 6.91 -0.86 -0.30
CA LEU A 173 8.34 -0.88 0.03
C LEU A 173 8.86 0.51 0.43
N LEU A 174 8.46 1.57 -0.28
CA LEU A 174 8.79 2.96 0.06
C LEU A 174 8.29 3.36 1.46
N ARG A 175 7.07 2.95 1.80
CA ARG A 175 6.46 3.21 3.11
C ARG A 175 7.12 2.39 4.21
N TYR A 176 7.37 1.11 3.99
CA TYR A 176 8.06 0.24 4.97
C TYR A 176 9.45 0.72 5.30
N THR A 177 10.20 1.13 4.30
CA THR A 177 11.55 1.67 4.48
C THR A 177 11.58 3.08 5.07
N GLY A 178 10.42 3.74 5.16
CA GLY A 178 10.30 5.12 5.64
C GLY A 178 10.96 6.14 4.70
N VAL A 179 11.10 5.80 3.43
CA VAL A 179 11.75 6.64 2.41
C VAL A 179 10.78 7.72 1.91
N SER A 180 9.54 7.34 1.66
CA SER A 180 8.48 8.20 1.14
C SER A 180 7.12 7.80 1.69
N ASN A 181 6.16 8.71 1.75
CA ASN A 181 4.75 8.38 1.94
C ASN A 181 4.13 7.83 0.65
N ALA A 182 4.72 8.21 -0.50
CA ALA A 182 4.35 7.76 -1.83
C ALA A 182 2.84 7.86 -2.12
N ASP A 183 2.23 9.00 -1.76
CA ASP A 183 0.81 9.26 -1.99
C ASP A 183 0.61 9.78 -3.41
N MET A 184 0.03 8.95 -4.28
CA MET A 184 -0.21 9.31 -5.68
C MET A 184 -1.26 10.43 -5.82
N GLU A 185 -2.26 10.47 -4.95
CA GLU A 185 -3.33 11.49 -5.01
C GLU A 185 -2.80 12.88 -4.65
N LYS A 186 -1.76 12.93 -3.80
CA LYS A 186 -1.06 14.18 -3.46
C LYS A 186 0.08 14.53 -4.42
N GLY A 187 0.37 13.65 -5.38
CA GLY A 187 1.47 13.81 -6.33
C GLY A 187 2.85 13.49 -5.76
N GLU A 188 2.93 12.90 -4.56
CA GLU A 188 4.20 12.46 -3.95
C GLU A 188 4.81 11.25 -4.67
N MET A 189 4.01 10.51 -5.43
CA MET A 189 4.45 9.44 -6.32
C MET A 189 3.77 9.60 -7.68
N ARG A 190 4.55 9.54 -8.75
CA ARG A 190 4.11 9.65 -10.15
C ARG A 190 4.68 8.52 -10.96
N ILE A 191 3.91 8.01 -11.89
CA ILE A 191 4.30 6.88 -12.74
C ILE A 191 4.15 7.27 -14.19
N GLU A 192 5.17 6.97 -14.98
CA GLU A 192 5.17 7.07 -16.42
C GLU A 192 5.40 5.68 -16.99
N ALA A 193 4.67 5.34 -18.07
CA ALA A 193 4.76 4.03 -18.71
C ALA A 193 5.29 4.16 -20.14
N ASN A 194 6.34 3.44 -20.45
CA ASN A 194 6.86 3.28 -21.80
C ASN A 194 6.30 2.00 -22.39
N VAL A 195 5.29 2.10 -23.27
CA VAL A 195 4.53 0.98 -23.81
C VAL A 195 4.91 0.74 -25.26
N SER A 196 5.19 -0.51 -25.64
CA SER A 196 5.40 -0.94 -27.02
C SER A 196 4.83 -2.32 -27.26
N LEU A 197 4.52 -2.62 -28.54
CA LEU A 197 4.07 -3.92 -29.02
C LEU A 197 5.02 -4.43 -30.09
N HIS A 198 5.26 -5.74 -30.09
CA HIS A 198 5.99 -6.43 -31.16
C HIS A 198 5.41 -7.81 -31.43
N MET A 199 5.70 -8.38 -32.59
CA MET A 199 5.40 -9.78 -32.86
C MET A 199 6.38 -10.68 -32.08
N PRO A 200 5.99 -11.89 -31.67
CA PRO A 200 6.90 -12.86 -31.12
C PRO A 200 8.13 -13.01 -32.02
N ASP A 201 9.30 -13.10 -31.41
CA ASP A 201 10.61 -13.25 -32.09
C ASP A 201 11.08 -12.04 -32.92
N GLU A 202 10.35 -10.91 -32.89
CA GLU A 202 10.77 -9.65 -33.51
C GLU A 202 11.37 -8.69 -32.49
N PRO A 203 12.20 -7.71 -32.92
CA PRO A 203 12.67 -6.64 -32.03
C PRO A 203 11.51 -5.84 -31.43
N TYR A 204 11.73 -5.24 -30.26
CA TYR A 204 10.75 -4.38 -29.64
C TYR A 204 10.28 -3.27 -30.59
N GLY A 205 8.97 -3.06 -30.59
CA GLY A 205 8.34 -2.01 -31.39
C GLY A 205 8.62 -0.60 -30.91
N THR A 206 8.07 0.38 -31.60
CA THR A 206 8.19 1.80 -31.21
C THR A 206 7.50 2.05 -29.89
N LYS A 207 8.25 2.55 -28.90
CA LYS A 207 7.71 2.88 -27.60
C LYS A 207 6.95 4.21 -27.61
N VAL A 208 5.85 4.25 -26.87
CA VAL A 208 5.09 5.45 -26.54
C VAL A 208 5.20 5.67 -25.03
N GLU A 209 5.56 6.88 -24.65
CA GLU A 209 5.63 7.30 -23.27
C GLU A 209 4.26 7.85 -22.83
N VAL A 210 3.66 7.24 -21.81
CA VAL A 210 2.38 7.68 -21.25
C VAL A 210 2.62 8.35 -19.91
N LYS A 211 2.25 9.64 -19.80
CA LYS A 211 2.40 10.47 -18.59
C LYS A 211 1.06 10.81 -17.95
N ASN A 212 1.10 11.55 -16.86
CA ASN A 212 -0.08 12.01 -16.11
C ASN A 212 -0.94 10.88 -15.54
N ILE A 213 -0.29 9.85 -14.99
CA ILE A 213 -0.94 8.70 -14.38
C ILE A 213 -0.90 8.87 -12.86
N ASN A 214 -2.06 9.21 -12.26
CA ASN A 214 -2.13 9.68 -10.87
C ASN A 214 -2.78 8.68 -9.90
N SER A 215 -3.00 7.43 -10.33
CA SER A 215 -3.52 6.36 -9.46
C SER A 215 -3.12 4.99 -10.00
N PHE A 216 -3.08 3.97 -9.15
CA PHE A 216 -2.81 2.59 -9.59
C PHE A 216 -3.82 2.07 -10.61
N LYS A 217 -5.10 2.45 -10.45
CA LYS A 217 -6.14 2.13 -11.42
C LYS A 217 -5.89 2.81 -12.77
N ALA A 218 -5.40 4.05 -12.75
CA ALA A 218 -5.03 4.76 -13.96
C ALA A 218 -3.81 4.13 -14.64
N VAL A 219 -2.83 3.57 -13.90
CA VAL A 219 -1.71 2.81 -14.49
C VAL A 219 -2.24 1.66 -15.33
N GLU A 220 -3.12 0.84 -14.78
CA GLU A 220 -3.70 -0.31 -15.48
C GLU A 220 -4.50 0.14 -16.71
N LYS A 221 -5.40 1.11 -16.54
CA LYS A 221 -6.26 1.59 -17.63
C LYS A 221 -5.48 2.25 -18.76
N ALA A 222 -4.50 3.08 -18.45
CA ALA A 222 -3.70 3.79 -19.43
C ALA A 222 -2.86 2.83 -20.28
N ILE A 223 -2.24 1.83 -19.67
CA ILE A 223 -1.47 0.80 -20.38
C ILE A 223 -2.39 -0.06 -21.25
N ARG A 224 -3.55 -0.48 -20.74
CA ARG A 224 -4.53 -1.26 -21.49
C ARG A 224 -5.02 -0.50 -22.72
N TYR A 225 -5.44 0.75 -22.55
CA TYR A 225 -5.87 1.60 -23.66
C TYR A 225 -4.77 1.80 -24.70
N GLU A 226 -3.55 2.10 -24.25
CA GLU A 226 -2.42 2.34 -25.15
C GLU A 226 -2.05 1.08 -25.94
N THR A 227 -2.10 -0.08 -25.30
CA THR A 227 -1.90 -1.39 -25.94
C THR A 227 -2.95 -1.64 -27.04
N GLU A 228 -4.24 -1.43 -26.75
CA GLU A 228 -5.32 -1.58 -27.73
C GLU A 228 -5.18 -0.58 -28.89
N ARG A 229 -4.81 0.66 -28.58
CA ARG A 229 -4.58 1.70 -29.60
C ARG A 229 -3.44 1.32 -30.54
N GLN A 230 -2.30 0.86 -30.01
CA GLN A 230 -1.16 0.45 -30.82
C GLN A 230 -1.49 -0.79 -31.65
N ALA A 231 -2.14 -1.80 -31.07
CA ALA A 231 -2.57 -3.00 -31.79
C ALA A 231 -3.44 -2.65 -33.00
N LYS A 232 -4.42 -1.77 -32.82
CA LYS A 232 -5.29 -1.32 -33.92
C LYS A 232 -4.50 -0.63 -35.05
N ILE A 233 -3.55 0.24 -34.72
CA ILE A 233 -2.69 0.90 -35.73
C ILE A 233 -1.89 -0.14 -36.54
N LEU A 234 -1.32 -1.13 -35.84
CA LEU A 234 -0.50 -2.17 -36.48
C LEU A 234 -1.35 -3.12 -37.30
N ASP A 235 -2.53 -3.51 -36.85
CA ASP A 235 -3.49 -4.35 -37.58
C ASP A 235 -3.99 -3.66 -38.85
N ASP A 236 -4.16 -2.33 -38.84
CA ASP A 236 -4.51 -1.51 -40.00
C ASP A 236 -3.31 -1.27 -40.95
N GLY A 237 -2.13 -1.89 -40.68
CA GLY A 237 -0.91 -1.75 -41.47
C GLY A 237 -0.19 -0.42 -41.31
N GLY A 238 -0.55 0.35 -40.28
CA GLY A 238 0.10 1.61 -39.89
C GLY A 238 1.39 1.42 -39.11
N LYS A 239 1.98 2.54 -38.66
CA LYS A 239 3.17 2.57 -37.80
C LYS A 239 2.87 3.38 -36.56
N VAL A 240 3.25 2.85 -35.39
CA VAL A 240 3.19 3.58 -34.13
C VAL A 240 4.23 4.71 -34.15
N ALA A 241 3.81 5.94 -33.86
CA ALA A 241 4.71 7.09 -33.77
C ALA A 241 5.44 7.09 -32.42
N HIS A 242 6.72 7.50 -32.42
CA HIS A 242 7.46 7.76 -31.19
C HIS A 242 6.99 9.10 -30.60
N GLU A 243 6.15 9.05 -29.57
CA GLU A 243 5.53 10.24 -29.00
C GLU A 243 5.36 10.12 -27.48
N THR A 244 5.15 11.27 -26.82
CA THR A 244 4.63 11.34 -25.46
C THR A 244 3.14 11.61 -25.48
N ARG A 245 2.38 10.83 -24.73
CA ARG A 245 0.93 10.95 -24.57
C ARG A 245 0.58 11.19 -23.11
N GLY A 246 -0.47 11.97 -22.84
CA GLY A 246 -1.02 12.18 -21.50
C GLY A 246 -2.26 11.33 -21.30
N TRP A 247 -2.40 10.73 -20.13
CA TRP A 247 -3.63 10.08 -19.72
C TRP A 247 -4.69 11.12 -19.36
N ASP A 248 -5.88 11.01 -19.98
CA ASP A 248 -7.10 11.77 -19.63
C ASP A 248 -8.01 10.83 -18.85
N ASP A 249 -8.08 11.02 -17.53
CA ASP A 249 -8.79 10.11 -16.62
C ASP A 249 -10.32 10.21 -16.76
N GLU A 250 -10.84 11.38 -17.18
CA GLU A 250 -12.28 11.57 -17.42
C GLU A 250 -12.77 10.82 -18.65
N LYS A 251 -11.97 10.84 -19.72
CA LYS A 251 -12.31 10.20 -21.00
C LYS A 251 -11.78 8.76 -21.09
N GLU A 252 -10.92 8.36 -20.15
CA GLU A 252 -10.21 7.08 -20.17
C GLU A 252 -9.46 6.81 -21.48
N ILE A 253 -8.75 7.81 -22.00
CA ILE A 253 -7.96 7.74 -23.24
C ILE A 253 -6.57 8.35 -23.05
N THR A 254 -5.62 7.95 -23.89
CA THR A 254 -4.37 8.70 -24.04
C THR A 254 -4.50 9.76 -25.13
N VAL A 255 -3.97 10.96 -24.89
CA VAL A 255 -3.98 12.08 -25.83
C VAL A 255 -2.55 12.48 -26.19
N SER A 256 -2.25 12.61 -27.48
CA SER A 256 -0.93 13.04 -27.92
C SER A 256 -0.59 14.44 -27.39
N GLN A 257 0.53 14.56 -26.71
CA GLN A 257 1.02 15.84 -26.19
C GLN A 257 2.17 16.38 -27.02
N ARG A 258 3.09 15.50 -27.44
CA ARG A 258 4.30 15.89 -28.17
C ARG A 258 4.81 14.74 -29.03
N LYS A 259 5.12 14.99 -30.30
CA LYS A 259 5.88 14.06 -31.13
C LYS A 259 7.37 14.22 -30.85
N LYS A 260 8.07 13.11 -30.62
CA LYS A 260 9.52 13.10 -30.41
C LYS A 260 10.24 13.00 -31.77
N GLU A 261 10.11 14.03 -32.61
CA GLU A 261 10.89 14.11 -33.86
C GLU A 261 12.36 14.47 -33.57
N GLU A 262 12.61 15.15 -32.41
CA GLU A 262 13.94 15.43 -31.92
C GLU A 262 14.02 15.08 -30.44
N ALA A 263 15.02 14.30 -30.03
CA ALA A 263 15.34 14.09 -28.62
C ALA A 263 15.70 15.46 -28.01
N ASN A 264 15.12 15.81 -26.87
CA ASN A 264 15.57 17.02 -26.14
C ASN A 264 17.03 16.82 -25.77
N ASP A 265 17.90 17.61 -26.33
CA ASP A 265 19.26 17.74 -25.86
C ASP A 265 19.27 18.59 -24.58
N TYR A 266 19.23 17.89 -23.44
CA TYR A 266 19.30 18.55 -22.12
C TYR A 266 20.71 19.05 -21.80
N ARG A 267 21.70 18.87 -22.65
CA ARG A 267 23.08 19.35 -22.49
C ARG A 267 23.63 19.07 -21.09
N TYR A 268 23.46 17.81 -20.65
CA TYR A 268 23.95 17.40 -19.34
C TYR A 268 25.44 17.69 -19.16
N PHE A 269 25.79 18.31 -18.04
CA PHE A 269 27.16 18.42 -17.57
C PHE A 269 27.22 18.37 -16.04
N PRO A 270 28.38 17.99 -15.45
CA PRO A 270 28.53 17.91 -14.01
C PRO A 270 28.17 19.22 -13.30
N GLU A 271 27.42 19.13 -12.20
CA GLU A 271 27.11 20.29 -11.35
C GLU A 271 28.40 20.76 -10.66
N PRO A 272 28.96 21.95 -11.02
CA PRO A 272 30.26 22.37 -10.54
C PRO A 272 30.27 22.77 -9.06
N ASP A 273 29.12 23.13 -8.50
CA ASP A 273 28.98 23.61 -7.14
C ASP A 273 28.76 22.47 -6.12
N LEU A 274 28.62 21.22 -6.59
CA LEU A 274 28.47 20.05 -5.74
C LEU A 274 29.69 19.10 -5.86
N PRO A 275 30.29 18.71 -4.74
CA PRO A 275 31.34 17.69 -4.78
C PRO A 275 30.72 16.32 -5.14
N PRO A 276 31.50 15.44 -5.83
CA PRO A 276 31.08 14.08 -6.06
C PRO A 276 30.90 13.32 -4.74
N LEU A 277 29.95 12.38 -4.74
CA LEU A 277 29.68 11.47 -3.63
C LEU A 277 30.57 10.24 -3.72
N LYS A 278 31.12 9.83 -2.60
CA LYS A 278 31.87 8.57 -2.45
C LYS A 278 31.27 7.81 -1.29
N PHE A 279 30.89 6.57 -1.54
CA PHE A 279 30.28 5.71 -0.53
C PHE A 279 31.31 4.71 0.01
N THR A 280 31.48 4.70 1.34
CA THR A 280 32.33 3.73 1.98
C THR A 280 31.56 2.47 2.35
N TYR A 281 32.23 1.35 2.47
CA TYR A 281 31.63 0.10 2.95
C TYR A 281 30.89 0.30 4.28
N GLN A 282 31.46 1.06 5.21
CA GLN A 282 30.82 1.35 6.49
C GLN A 282 29.48 2.09 6.34
N MET A 283 29.41 3.09 5.45
CA MET A 283 28.14 3.81 5.19
C MET A 283 27.07 2.88 4.60
N ILE A 284 27.46 1.99 3.70
CA ILE A 284 26.56 1.00 3.10
C ILE A 284 26.04 0.04 4.16
N GLU A 285 26.93 -0.47 5.01
CA GLU A 285 26.60 -1.40 6.10
C GLU A 285 25.64 -0.74 7.13
N GLU A 286 25.91 0.51 7.54
CA GLU A 286 25.02 1.27 8.42
C GLU A 286 23.60 1.41 7.86
N VAL A 287 23.47 1.66 6.55
CA VAL A 287 22.17 1.76 5.88
C VAL A 287 21.51 0.39 5.80
N LEU A 288 22.25 -0.66 5.46
CA LEU A 288 21.75 -2.04 5.38
C LEU A 288 21.17 -2.48 6.74
N GLN A 289 21.90 -2.24 7.83
CA GLN A 289 21.45 -2.56 9.20
C GLN A 289 20.22 -1.74 9.64
N SER A 290 19.96 -0.60 9.01
CA SER A 290 18.77 0.22 9.27
C SER A 290 17.52 -0.23 8.53
N LEU A 291 17.61 -1.24 7.65
CA LEU A 291 16.45 -1.77 6.93
C LEU A 291 15.51 -2.49 7.92
N PRO A 292 14.21 -2.20 7.90
CA PRO A 292 13.24 -3.00 8.61
C PRO A 292 13.05 -4.35 7.91
N GLU A 293 12.34 -5.27 8.52
CA GLU A 293 11.85 -6.44 7.81
C GLU A 293 10.94 -6.02 6.66
N LEU A 294 11.29 -6.43 5.45
CA LEU A 294 10.59 -6.04 4.23
C LEU A 294 9.29 -6.82 4.02
N PRO A 295 8.32 -6.30 3.25
CA PRO A 295 7.03 -6.95 3.02
C PRO A 295 7.14 -8.41 2.56
N ALA A 296 8.06 -8.71 1.63
CA ALA A 296 8.26 -10.07 1.12
C ALA A 296 8.72 -11.05 2.22
N ALA A 297 9.72 -10.66 3.02
CA ALA A 297 10.20 -11.47 4.13
C ALA A 297 9.11 -11.68 5.20
N LYS A 298 8.31 -10.66 5.46
CA LYS A 298 7.20 -10.71 6.41
C LYS A 298 6.09 -11.67 5.95
N ARG A 299 5.74 -11.69 4.66
CA ARG A 299 4.80 -12.67 4.09
C ARG A 299 5.31 -14.09 4.29
N GLU A 300 6.57 -14.34 3.92
CA GLU A 300 7.18 -15.66 4.05
C GLU A 300 7.22 -16.13 5.51
N ARG A 301 7.53 -15.22 6.45
CA ARG A 301 7.52 -15.51 7.87
C ARG A 301 6.12 -15.81 8.40
N PHE A 302 5.10 -15.05 8.01
CA PHE A 302 3.71 -15.29 8.42
C PHE A 302 3.21 -16.66 7.94
N GLU A 303 3.60 -17.06 6.72
CA GLU A 303 3.30 -18.39 6.20
C GLU A 303 4.00 -19.50 7.00
N LYS A 304 5.30 -19.38 7.23
CA LYS A 304 6.11 -20.42 7.89
C LYS A 304 5.82 -20.55 9.37
N GLU A 305 5.71 -19.44 10.08
CA GLU A 305 5.61 -19.45 11.54
C GLU A 305 4.17 -19.60 12.04
N TYR A 306 3.21 -18.98 11.34
CA TYR A 306 1.84 -18.87 11.82
C TYR A 306 0.82 -19.60 10.95
N ALA A 307 1.25 -20.23 9.86
CA ALA A 307 0.38 -20.89 8.86
C ALA A 307 -0.73 -19.95 8.34
N LEU A 308 -0.38 -18.69 8.09
CA LEU A 308 -1.29 -17.67 7.59
C LEU A 308 -1.03 -17.44 6.10
N PHE A 309 -2.10 -17.37 5.30
CA PHE A 309 -2.02 -17.31 3.84
C PHE A 309 -3.07 -16.37 3.24
N GLY A 310 -2.85 -16.02 1.98
CA GLY A 310 -3.86 -15.41 1.12
C GLY A 310 -4.06 -13.90 1.36
N MET A 311 -5.21 -13.41 0.91
CA MET A 311 -5.53 -11.98 0.86
C MET A 311 -5.49 -11.29 2.23
N SER A 312 -5.82 -12.01 3.30
CA SER A 312 -5.79 -11.43 4.66
C SER A 312 -4.36 -11.10 5.10
N VAL A 313 -3.36 -11.89 4.70
CA VAL A 313 -1.94 -11.59 4.94
C VAL A 313 -1.54 -10.35 4.14
N GLU A 314 -1.95 -10.27 2.86
CA GLU A 314 -1.69 -9.09 2.03
C GLU A 314 -2.27 -7.81 2.65
N ASN A 315 -3.50 -7.88 3.18
CA ASN A 315 -4.13 -6.73 3.84
C ASN A 315 -3.35 -6.27 5.09
N ILE A 316 -2.82 -7.22 5.88
CA ILE A 316 -1.98 -6.88 7.05
C ILE A 316 -0.65 -6.29 6.60
N VAL A 317 0.03 -6.95 5.66
CA VAL A 317 1.35 -6.54 5.17
C VAL A 317 1.29 -5.28 4.30
N SER A 318 0.11 -4.86 3.84
CA SER A 318 -0.04 -3.62 3.05
C SER A 318 0.34 -2.36 3.82
N ASP A 319 0.24 -2.37 5.16
CA ASP A 319 0.62 -1.25 6.04
C ASP A 319 1.49 -1.75 7.20
N ALA A 320 2.67 -1.17 7.34
CA ALA A 320 3.65 -1.56 8.37
C ALA A 320 3.11 -1.43 9.81
N ARG A 321 2.23 -0.45 10.06
CA ARG A 321 1.63 -0.20 11.38
C ARG A 321 0.60 -1.26 11.72
N THR A 322 -0.24 -1.63 10.74
CA THR A 322 -1.20 -2.73 10.87
C THR A 322 -0.47 -4.05 11.10
N ALA A 323 0.62 -4.30 10.37
CA ALA A 323 1.45 -5.48 10.58
C ALA A 323 2.07 -5.50 11.99
N SER A 324 2.57 -4.37 12.48
CA SER A 324 3.12 -4.25 13.84
C SER A 324 2.06 -4.49 14.90
N PHE A 325 0.87 -3.92 14.76
CA PHE A 325 -0.25 -4.16 15.67
C PHE A 325 -0.66 -5.63 15.71
N PHE A 326 -0.74 -6.27 14.54
CA PHE A 326 -1.01 -7.70 14.44
C PHE A 326 0.03 -8.54 15.19
N GLU A 327 1.32 -8.30 14.94
CA GLU A 327 2.41 -9.07 15.57
C GLU A 327 2.47 -8.88 17.08
N GLN A 328 2.27 -7.68 17.57
CA GLN A 328 2.17 -7.40 19.01
C GLN A 328 0.97 -8.12 19.62
N SER A 329 -0.20 -8.04 18.97
CA SER A 329 -1.41 -8.75 19.43
C SER A 329 -1.22 -10.27 19.40
N LEU A 330 -0.55 -10.80 18.39
CA LEU A 330 -0.24 -12.23 18.29
C LEU A 330 0.70 -12.69 19.40
N SER A 331 1.74 -11.90 19.70
CA SER A 331 2.66 -12.18 20.81
C SER A 331 1.92 -12.24 22.16
N GLU A 332 1.03 -11.29 22.42
CA GLU A 332 0.20 -11.27 23.63
C GLU A 332 -0.75 -12.46 23.69
N LEU A 333 -1.36 -12.84 22.54
CA LEU A 333 -2.22 -14.01 22.47
C LEU A 333 -1.45 -15.30 22.78
N MET A 334 -0.26 -15.48 22.19
CA MET A 334 0.56 -16.67 22.44
C MET A 334 1.01 -16.74 23.91
N ALA A 335 1.28 -15.61 24.53
CA ALA A 335 1.59 -15.53 25.96
C ALA A 335 0.37 -15.88 26.85
N ALA A 336 -0.85 -15.58 26.41
CA ALA A 336 -2.08 -15.91 27.13
C ALA A 336 -2.48 -17.40 27.01
N ILE A 337 -1.99 -18.12 25.99
CA ILE A 337 -2.29 -19.54 25.76
C ILE A 337 -0.99 -20.38 25.66
N PRO A 338 -0.11 -20.38 26.68
CA PRO A 338 1.21 -20.98 26.60
C PRO A 338 1.15 -22.51 26.37
N ASP A 339 0.22 -23.19 27.02
CA ASP A 339 0.05 -24.64 27.02
C ASP A 339 -0.84 -25.16 25.85
N ALA A 340 -1.35 -24.24 25.01
CA ALA A 340 -2.18 -24.63 23.87
C ALA A 340 -1.37 -25.44 22.85
N SER A 341 -2.02 -26.40 22.22
CA SER A 341 -1.46 -27.18 21.13
C SER A 341 -1.11 -26.28 19.93
N ARG A 342 -0.28 -26.79 19.03
CA ARG A 342 0.05 -26.09 17.79
C ARG A 342 -1.21 -25.75 16.95
N GLU A 343 -2.18 -26.66 16.93
CA GLU A 343 -3.43 -26.49 16.22
C GLU A 343 -4.26 -25.35 16.82
N GLU A 344 -4.38 -25.28 18.14
CA GLU A 344 -5.07 -24.20 18.86
C GLU A 344 -4.37 -22.86 18.66
N LYS A 345 -3.03 -22.82 18.67
CA LYS A 345 -2.24 -21.62 18.37
C LYS A 345 -2.47 -21.13 16.94
N ASN A 346 -2.47 -22.04 15.95
CA ASN A 346 -2.77 -21.69 14.56
C ASN A 346 -4.22 -21.17 14.40
N LYS A 347 -5.17 -21.81 15.05
CA LYS A 347 -6.58 -21.34 15.08
C LYS A 347 -6.68 -19.93 15.71
N GLY A 348 -5.95 -19.70 16.78
CA GLY A 348 -5.85 -18.39 17.42
C GLY A 348 -5.29 -17.32 16.50
N SER A 349 -4.19 -17.61 15.81
CA SER A 349 -3.56 -16.71 14.84
C SER A 349 -4.53 -16.37 13.71
N GLN A 350 -5.24 -17.36 13.18
CA GLN A 350 -6.23 -17.19 12.13
C GLN A 350 -7.42 -16.33 12.59
N LEU A 351 -7.92 -16.55 13.81
CA LEU A 351 -9.01 -15.74 14.37
C LEU A 351 -8.57 -14.29 14.57
N LEU A 352 -7.37 -14.07 15.15
CA LEU A 352 -6.81 -12.74 15.34
C LEU A 352 -6.72 -11.99 14.00
N MET A 353 -6.19 -12.66 12.97
CA MET A 353 -6.08 -12.12 11.61
C MET A 353 -7.46 -11.77 11.05
N ASN A 354 -8.44 -12.67 11.16
CA ASN A 354 -9.79 -12.46 10.65
C ASN A 354 -10.48 -11.27 11.33
N TYR A 355 -10.40 -11.16 12.66
CA TYR A 355 -11.00 -10.05 13.40
C TYR A 355 -10.32 -8.72 13.06
N LEU A 356 -9.01 -8.71 12.84
CA LEU A 356 -8.29 -7.51 12.43
C LEU A 356 -8.69 -7.07 11.01
N THR A 357 -8.69 -8.01 10.05
CA THR A 357 -8.87 -7.68 8.62
C THR A 357 -10.34 -7.55 8.19
N SER A 358 -11.28 -8.00 9.02
CA SER A 358 -12.72 -7.84 8.75
C SER A 358 -13.41 -6.93 9.78
N ASP A 359 -13.53 -7.37 11.01
CA ASP A 359 -14.39 -6.68 12.00
C ASP A 359 -13.79 -5.34 12.45
N LEU A 360 -12.49 -5.31 12.81
CA LEU A 360 -11.80 -4.07 13.18
C LEU A 360 -11.59 -3.14 11.96
N ALA A 361 -11.23 -3.71 10.80
CA ALA A 361 -11.10 -2.94 9.56
C ALA A 361 -12.41 -2.25 9.16
N ASN A 362 -13.57 -2.89 9.35
CA ASN A 362 -14.87 -2.26 9.11
C ASN A 362 -15.10 -1.06 10.04
N LEU A 363 -14.78 -1.20 11.34
CA LEU A 363 -14.90 -0.10 12.30
C LEU A 363 -13.96 1.08 11.95
N LEU A 364 -12.75 0.79 11.52
CA LEU A 364 -11.80 1.80 11.05
C LEU A 364 -12.35 2.55 9.83
N ASN A 365 -12.88 1.82 8.85
CA ASN A 365 -13.48 2.41 7.65
C ASN A 365 -14.70 3.28 7.97
N GLU A 366 -15.62 2.80 8.82
CA GLU A 366 -16.78 3.55 9.28
C GLU A 366 -16.38 4.86 9.98
N ALA A 367 -15.29 4.84 10.73
CA ALA A 367 -14.78 6.00 11.45
C ALA A 367 -13.83 6.89 10.61
N SER A 368 -13.47 6.49 9.38
CA SER A 368 -12.40 7.10 8.58
C SER A 368 -11.08 7.25 9.37
N ALA A 369 -10.76 6.25 10.18
CA ALA A 369 -9.61 6.20 11.08
C ALA A 369 -8.56 5.18 10.61
N SER A 370 -7.32 5.38 11.05
CA SER A 370 -6.21 4.43 10.85
C SER A 370 -5.98 3.56 12.09
N ILE A 371 -5.12 2.56 11.99
CA ILE A 371 -4.75 1.70 13.13
C ILE A 371 -4.07 2.49 14.26
N ASP A 372 -3.42 3.61 13.97
CA ASP A 372 -2.79 4.48 14.97
C ASP A 372 -3.79 5.32 15.77
N ASP A 373 -5.00 5.49 15.24
CA ASP A 373 -6.03 6.33 15.87
C ASP A 373 -6.87 5.55 16.90
N ILE A 374 -6.74 4.20 16.92
CA ILE A 374 -7.54 3.38 17.84
C ILE A 374 -7.02 3.41 19.27
N ARG A 375 -7.95 3.28 20.21
CA ARG A 375 -7.64 3.19 21.65
C ARG A 375 -7.42 1.75 22.10
N ILE A 376 -7.69 0.76 21.26
CA ILE A 376 -7.53 -0.65 21.57
C ILE A 376 -6.03 -0.97 21.60
N SER A 377 -5.51 -1.42 22.73
CA SER A 377 -4.14 -1.90 22.81
C SER A 377 -4.02 -3.30 22.18
N PRO A 378 -2.84 -3.69 21.66
CA PRO A 378 -2.58 -5.05 21.19
C PRO A 378 -2.93 -6.12 22.24
N LYS A 379 -2.65 -5.87 23.51
CA LYS A 379 -2.99 -6.74 24.64
C LYS A 379 -4.50 -6.92 24.79
N ASN A 380 -5.28 -5.84 24.76
CA ASN A 380 -6.74 -5.91 24.89
C ASN A 380 -7.36 -6.63 23.68
N PHE A 381 -6.81 -6.43 22.49
CA PHE A 381 -7.27 -7.13 21.28
C PHE A 381 -6.98 -8.64 21.38
N ALA A 382 -5.80 -9.03 21.85
CA ALA A 382 -5.45 -10.43 22.13
C ALA A 382 -6.36 -11.07 23.19
N GLU A 383 -6.69 -10.32 24.24
CA GLU A 383 -7.59 -10.78 25.31
C GLU A 383 -8.99 -11.12 24.76
N LEU A 384 -9.53 -10.29 23.84
CA LEU A 384 -10.80 -10.58 23.18
C LEU A 384 -10.76 -11.92 22.44
N ILE A 385 -9.69 -12.17 21.69
CA ILE A 385 -9.53 -13.43 20.94
C ILE A 385 -9.31 -14.60 21.90
N SER A 386 -8.59 -14.42 23.00
CA SER A 386 -8.41 -15.45 24.02
C SER A 386 -9.74 -15.87 24.65
N LEU A 387 -10.61 -14.90 25.00
CA LEU A 387 -11.97 -15.19 25.51
C LEU A 387 -12.84 -15.95 24.52
N LEU A 388 -12.67 -15.67 23.22
CA LEU A 388 -13.37 -16.38 22.16
C LEU A 388 -12.86 -17.83 21.98
N ILE A 389 -11.55 -18.04 21.98
CA ILE A 389 -10.93 -19.37 21.83
C ILE A 389 -11.28 -20.25 23.03
N SER A 390 -11.22 -19.72 24.25
CA SER A 390 -11.55 -20.43 25.47
C SER A 390 -13.04 -20.72 25.65
N GLY A 391 -13.89 -20.21 24.73
CA GLY A 391 -15.34 -20.43 24.80
C GLY A 391 -16.03 -19.64 25.92
N HIS A 392 -15.41 -18.59 26.46
CA HIS A 392 -16.04 -17.71 27.45
C HIS A 392 -17.10 -16.81 26.81
N ILE A 393 -16.92 -16.45 25.56
CA ILE A 393 -17.86 -15.64 24.77
C ILE A 393 -18.09 -16.26 23.40
N THR A 394 -19.24 -15.95 22.79
CA THR A 394 -19.53 -16.34 21.40
C THR A 394 -18.97 -15.32 20.42
N SER A 395 -18.89 -15.70 19.13
CA SER A 395 -18.47 -14.76 18.06
C SER A 395 -19.40 -13.55 17.95
N ALA A 396 -20.70 -13.71 18.23
CA ALA A 396 -21.65 -12.60 18.21
C ALA A 396 -21.35 -11.58 19.33
N VAL A 397 -21.09 -12.08 20.55
CA VAL A 397 -20.67 -11.28 21.69
C VAL A 397 -19.32 -10.62 21.45
N ALA A 398 -18.35 -11.35 20.87
CA ALA A 398 -17.04 -10.82 20.57
C ALA A 398 -17.08 -9.59 19.64
N LYS A 399 -17.98 -9.58 18.65
CA LYS A 399 -18.19 -8.42 17.77
C LYS A 399 -18.83 -7.23 18.49
N GLU A 400 -19.74 -7.47 19.42
CA GLU A 400 -20.33 -6.42 20.25
C GLU A 400 -19.27 -5.81 21.18
N VAL A 401 -18.46 -6.65 21.84
CA VAL A 401 -17.37 -6.24 22.71
C VAL A 401 -16.31 -5.47 21.93
N LEU A 402 -15.94 -5.92 20.73
CA LEU A 402 -14.97 -5.21 19.87
C LEU A 402 -15.45 -3.80 19.52
N ARG A 403 -16.72 -3.63 19.19
CA ARG A 403 -17.30 -2.30 18.91
C ARG A 403 -17.21 -1.37 20.12
N GLU A 404 -17.44 -1.87 21.30
CA GLU A 404 -17.32 -1.09 22.53
C GLU A 404 -15.87 -0.79 22.90
N MET A 405 -14.98 -1.76 22.73
CA MET A 405 -13.52 -1.53 22.86
C MET A 405 -13.04 -0.44 21.90
N PHE A 406 -13.56 -0.41 20.67
CA PHE A 406 -13.23 0.61 19.68
C PHE A 406 -13.63 2.03 20.16
N GLN A 407 -14.79 2.14 20.82
CA GLN A 407 -15.28 3.42 21.34
C GLN A 407 -14.56 3.86 22.61
N THR A 408 -14.31 2.92 23.54
CA THR A 408 -13.87 3.22 24.91
C THR A 408 -12.36 2.98 25.15
N GLY A 409 -11.75 2.06 24.40
CA GLY A 409 -10.40 1.54 24.68
C GLY A 409 -10.37 0.53 25.85
N GLY A 410 -11.52 0.15 26.39
CA GLY A 410 -11.64 -0.76 27.54
C GLY A 410 -11.10 -2.16 27.29
N ALA A 411 -10.74 -2.89 28.36
CA ALA A 411 -10.33 -4.28 28.29
C ALA A 411 -11.55 -5.17 28.01
N ALA A 412 -11.35 -6.22 27.17
CA ALA A 412 -12.44 -7.11 26.77
C ALA A 412 -13.10 -7.80 27.96
N SER A 413 -12.30 -8.31 28.93
CA SER A 413 -12.81 -8.97 30.13
C SER A 413 -13.63 -8.04 31.03
N SER A 414 -13.29 -6.76 31.11
CA SER A 414 -14.05 -5.77 31.89
C SER A 414 -15.42 -5.54 31.27
N ILE A 415 -15.47 -5.32 29.95
CA ILE A 415 -16.74 -5.12 29.20
C ILE A 415 -17.64 -6.35 29.33
N VAL A 416 -17.07 -7.54 29.15
CA VAL A 416 -17.81 -8.82 29.27
C VAL A 416 -18.44 -8.97 30.66
N LYS A 417 -17.69 -8.66 31.73
CA LYS A 417 -18.18 -8.74 33.11
C LYS A 417 -19.25 -7.69 33.42
N GLU A 418 -18.99 -6.42 33.07
CA GLU A 418 -19.91 -5.31 33.33
C GLU A 418 -21.26 -5.52 32.67
N LYS A 419 -21.27 -6.08 31.48
CA LYS A 419 -22.50 -6.33 30.69
C LYS A 419 -23.09 -7.74 30.89
N ASN A 420 -22.46 -8.58 31.69
CA ASN A 420 -22.84 -9.97 31.88
C ASN A 420 -22.99 -10.74 30.55
N LEU A 421 -21.95 -10.66 29.70
CA LEU A 421 -21.93 -11.24 28.35
C LEU A 421 -21.24 -12.62 28.29
N GLU A 422 -20.83 -13.18 29.40
CA GLU A 422 -20.28 -14.54 29.47
C GLU A 422 -21.28 -15.57 28.99
N ILE A 423 -20.82 -16.66 28.39
CA ILE A 423 -21.69 -17.78 28.00
C ILE A 423 -22.38 -18.30 29.25
N SER A 424 -23.72 -18.33 29.21
CA SER A 424 -24.50 -18.89 30.31
C SER A 424 -24.28 -20.39 30.41
N SER A 425 -23.82 -20.83 31.57
CA SER A 425 -23.72 -22.25 31.94
C SER A 425 -24.99 -22.76 32.62
N ASP A 426 -25.99 -21.88 32.86
CA ASP A 426 -27.29 -22.25 33.45
C ASP A 426 -28.19 -22.93 32.41
N ILE A 427 -28.12 -24.27 32.39
CA ILE A 427 -28.95 -25.09 31.51
C ILE A 427 -30.44 -24.78 31.73
N GLY A 428 -30.83 -24.45 32.95
CA GLY A 428 -32.24 -24.13 33.27
C GLY A 428 -32.69 -22.80 32.66
N GLU A 429 -31.81 -21.78 32.55
CA GLU A 429 -32.09 -20.55 31.82
C GLU A 429 -32.26 -20.84 30.32
N ILE A 430 -31.34 -21.62 29.74
CA ILE A 430 -31.36 -21.96 28.33
C ILE A 430 -32.60 -22.79 27.97
N GLU A 431 -33.01 -23.78 28.80
CA GLU A 431 -34.19 -24.59 28.58
C GLU A 431 -35.47 -23.75 28.63
N ARG A 432 -35.60 -22.82 29.60
CA ARG A 432 -36.73 -21.89 29.68
C ARG A 432 -36.87 -21.03 28.43
N VAL A 433 -35.74 -20.53 27.88
CA VAL A 433 -35.79 -19.75 26.66
C VAL A 433 -36.15 -20.59 25.45
N VAL A 434 -35.65 -21.82 25.34
CA VAL A 434 -36.04 -22.76 24.27
C VAL A 434 -37.55 -23.04 24.33
N GLU A 435 -38.09 -23.32 25.50
CA GLU A 435 -39.54 -23.56 25.68
C GLU A 435 -40.39 -22.32 25.32
N LYS A 436 -39.94 -21.12 25.74
CA LYS A 436 -40.57 -19.85 25.37
C LYS A 436 -40.59 -19.65 23.85
N VAL A 437 -39.48 -19.92 23.17
CA VAL A 437 -39.37 -19.78 21.71
C VAL A 437 -40.26 -20.81 21.01
N ILE A 438 -40.29 -22.06 21.46
CA ILE A 438 -41.21 -23.10 20.93
C ILE A 438 -42.66 -22.65 21.04
N ALA A 439 -43.08 -22.11 22.19
CA ALA A 439 -44.42 -21.62 22.40
C ALA A 439 -44.78 -20.37 21.59
N SER A 440 -43.78 -19.50 21.31
CA SER A 440 -44.00 -18.22 20.61
C SER A 440 -44.02 -18.35 19.08
N PHE A 441 -43.44 -19.42 18.52
CA PHE A 441 -43.25 -19.58 17.07
C PHE A 441 -43.88 -20.89 16.54
N GLU A 442 -45.21 -21.07 16.72
CA GLU A 442 -45.93 -22.29 16.33
C GLU A 442 -45.71 -22.71 14.87
N LYS A 443 -45.71 -21.76 13.92
CA LYS A 443 -45.56 -22.06 12.50
C LYS A 443 -44.14 -22.60 12.17
N PRO A 444 -43.01 -21.96 12.57
CA PRO A 444 -41.67 -22.54 12.42
C PRO A 444 -41.52 -23.91 13.09
N VAL A 445 -42.13 -24.13 14.24
CA VAL A 445 -42.14 -25.43 14.92
C VAL A 445 -42.85 -26.50 14.07
N ALA A 446 -44.04 -26.18 13.52
CA ALA A 446 -44.78 -27.10 12.62
C ALA A 446 -43.97 -27.37 11.32
N ASP A 447 -43.34 -26.34 10.75
CA ASP A 447 -42.50 -26.47 9.56
C ASP A 447 -41.30 -27.41 9.81
N TYR A 448 -40.63 -27.30 10.99
CA TYR A 448 -39.55 -28.20 11.36
C TYR A 448 -40.07 -29.65 11.53
N LYS A 449 -41.20 -29.85 12.24
CA LYS A 449 -41.82 -31.16 12.37
C LYS A 449 -42.25 -31.78 11.04
N ALA A 450 -42.54 -30.94 10.04
CA ALA A 450 -42.81 -31.36 8.66
C ALA A 450 -41.53 -31.60 7.83
N GLY A 451 -40.32 -31.58 8.45
CA GLY A 451 -39.04 -31.88 7.81
C GLY A 451 -38.29 -30.70 7.20
N LYS A 452 -38.70 -29.46 7.42
CA LYS A 452 -38.05 -28.25 6.91
C LYS A 452 -36.89 -27.84 7.82
N ILE A 453 -35.67 -28.32 7.56
CA ILE A 453 -34.46 -28.02 8.35
C ILE A 453 -34.21 -26.53 8.57
N PRO A 454 -34.41 -25.59 7.58
CA PRO A 454 -34.22 -24.17 7.81
C PRO A 454 -35.05 -23.56 8.94
N ALA A 455 -36.20 -24.15 9.28
CA ALA A 455 -37.03 -23.71 10.38
C ALA A 455 -36.37 -23.86 11.76
N LEU A 456 -35.53 -24.90 11.95
CA LEU A 456 -34.71 -25.08 13.14
C LEU A 456 -33.67 -23.96 13.30
N GLN A 457 -33.02 -23.57 12.21
CA GLN A 457 -32.06 -22.46 12.20
C GLN A 457 -32.74 -21.12 12.65
N PHE A 458 -33.95 -20.88 12.18
CA PHE A 458 -34.74 -19.72 12.62
C PHE A 458 -35.02 -19.76 14.12
N LEU A 459 -35.46 -20.91 14.67
CA LEU A 459 -35.73 -21.07 16.10
C LEU A 459 -34.46 -20.86 16.94
N ILE A 460 -33.32 -21.43 16.53
CA ILE A 460 -32.02 -21.19 17.16
C ILE A 460 -31.68 -19.70 17.15
N GLY A 461 -31.88 -19.02 16.02
CA GLY A 461 -31.65 -17.57 15.91
C GLY A 461 -32.51 -16.74 16.89
N GLN A 462 -33.76 -17.11 17.09
CA GLN A 462 -34.64 -16.45 18.08
C GLN A 462 -34.21 -16.71 19.53
N ALA A 463 -33.81 -17.93 19.85
CA ALA A 463 -33.28 -18.26 21.18
C ALA A 463 -31.96 -17.53 21.45
N MET A 464 -31.06 -17.45 20.45
CA MET A 464 -29.83 -16.67 20.54
C MET A 464 -30.09 -15.18 20.80
N LYS A 465 -31.11 -14.60 20.16
CA LYS A 465 -31.52 -13.20 20.39
C LYS A 465 -32.03 -12.99 21.83
N GLU A 466 -32.89 -13.87 22.34
CA GLU A 466 -33.38 -13.81 23.72
C GLU A 466 -32.26 -13.96 24.75
N LEU A 467 -31.28 -14.84 24.48
CA LEU A 467 -30.10 -15.05 25.32
C LEU A 467 -28.98 -14.02 25.06
N ARG A 468 -29.24 -12.98 24.25
CA ARG A 468 -28.24 -11.95 23.87
C ARG A 468 -26.93 -12.53 23.36
N GLY A 469 -26.99 -13.60 22.57
CA GLY A 469 -25.81 -14.28 22.05
C GLY A 469 -25.02 -15.10 23.09
N ARG A 470 -25.43 -15.22 24.34
CA ARG A 470 -24.72 -15.89 25.44
C ARG A 470 -24.90 -17.41 25.50
N SER A 471 -25.23 -18.07 24.42
CA SER A 471 -25.34 -19.53 24.40
C SER A 471 -24.63 -20.11 23.18
N ASN A 472 -24.14 -21.35 23.31
CA ASN A 472 -23.55 -22.05 22.16
C ASN A 472 -24.69 -22.48 21.22
N PRO A 473 -24.64 -22.13 19.92
CA PRO A 473 -25.63 -22.54 18.93
C PRO A 473 -25.82 -24.06 18.83
N ASP A 474 -24.76 -24.85 19.03
CA ASP A 474 -24.84 -26.31 19.01
C ASP A 474 -25.62 -26.85 20.20
N THR A 475 -25.39 -26.30 21.40
CA THR A 475 -26.19 -26.63 22.60
C THR A 475 -27.67 -26.31 22.41
N LEU A 476 -27.97 -25.15 21.83
CA LEU A 476 -29.35 -24.79 21.50
C LEU A 476 -29.98 -25.76 20.49
N LYS A 477 -29.22 -26.11 19.45
CA LYS A 477 -29.64 -27.08 18.43
C LYS A 477 -29.99 -28.42 19.05
N GLU A 478 -29.14 -28.95 19.92
CA GLU A 478 -29.42 -30.23 20.63
C GLU A 478 -30.68 -30.16 21.52
N LEU A 479 -30.83 -29.04 22.24
CA LEU A 479 -31.99 -28.81 23.08
C LEU A 479 -33.29 -28.71 22.26
N PHE A 480 -33.28 -27.95 21.15
CA PHE A 480 -34.43 -27.89 20.25
C PHE A 480 -34.79 -29.26 19.68
N ILE A 481 -33.80 -30.01 19.19
CA ILE A 481 -34.04 -31.36 18.66
C ILE A 481 -34.69 -32.25 19.74
N ARG A 482 -34.12 -32.24 20.96
CA ARG A 482 -34.65 -33.03 22.08
C ARG A 482 -36.09 -32.64 22.49
N LYS A 483 -36.42 -31.33 22.47
CA LYS A 483 -37.74 -30.82 22.89
C LYS A 483 -38.80 -30.90 21.78
N LEU A 484 -38.39 -30.99 20.50
CA LEU A 484 -39.29 -31.05 19.35
C LEU A 484 -39.50 -32.48 18.82
N ALA A 485 -38.68 -33.44 19.26
CA ALA A 485 -38.86 -34.86 18.99
C ALA A 485 -40.15 -35.37 19.71
#